data_da2a105ed1e38cd615a06c69d51d0135
#
_entry.id   da2a105ed1e38cd615a06c69d51d0135
#
_cell.length_a   1.000
_cell.length_b   1.000
_cell.length_c   1.000
_cell.angle_alpha   90.00
_cell.angle_beta   90.00
_cell.angle_gamma   90.00
#
_symmetry.space_group_name_H-M   'P 1'
#
loop_
_entity.id
_entity.type
_entity.pdbx_description
1 polymer ?
#
loop_
_entity_poly.entity_id
_entity_poly.type
_entity_poly.pdbx_seq_one_letter_code
_entity_poly.pdbx_strand_id
1 'polypeptide(L)'
;TTRVTQDGTSWTNGDKIGTFALDADTSEPVLDNVNVPYVCAEDGQSVAFTSETPLAVQDDGKPVKFVAYYPYNADMQDFNYPVSIADQSNGSTACDLLYGTASEPYVYDKESDTNIALKFTHRLSKVVLKFMDMEKNPLTVSDVKILGMPVSAAFNVQTGALTTDDNSVADITPYVNSANNYREAIILPVALSDAYKVSFVLDGRTREWVFADLDISLPKFNAGSQYTFGIYIDPTEDIIIGRLEDVDAGNSSAPWEDGSNENGTADGKQPAEYHLFPADKATDVFADTELKISFDGVAPELGTSGYIRIYRMSDHKMVDEINMGERRVSIEDGKTLLNTWMDIIGVTPKGSSVSRRVVNYYPVRVEENDFIIKPHQQRLDFDTEYYVVIDREAIGQEDFPGIYGRAWTFKTKPAPQIDGPEYNVRISHTDAAAHFYTLQGAIDFCAVNVDLNAQKIFRLDDGIYQEMIYLRDQSNITIKGNPGDNTAVNVQYDNSNDINGGIGGGTNIDQFAPVGTIVPSSGGRSVVILQGNSEHIRFENLT
;
A
#
# COMPACT_ATOMS: atom_id res chain seq x y z
N THR A 1 -39.67 3.20 9.00
CA THR A 1 -38.44 3.03 8.22
C THR A 1 -37.63 1.92 8.83
N THR A 2 -37.67 0.79 8.21
CA THR A 2 -36.92 -0.42 8.56
C THR A 2 -35.47 -0.27 8.16
N ARG A 3 -34.52 -0.64 9.01
CA ARG A 3 -33.10 -0.49 8.72
C ARG A 3 -32.30 -1.62 9.36
N VAL A 4 -31.53 -2.33 8.56
CA VAL A 4 -30.30 -2.97 9.02
C VAL A 4 -29.48 -1.93 9.78
N THR A 5 -28.73 -2.33 10.80
CA THR A 5 -27.87 -1.43 11.57
C THR A 5 -26.93 -0.63 10.65
N GLN A 6 -26.48 0.58 11.06
CA GLN A 6 -25.71 1.49 10.20
C GLN A 6 -24.38 0.87 9.71
N ASP A 7 -23.83 -0.07 10.45
CA ASP A 7 -22.66 -0.86 10.03
C ASP A 7 -23.00 -2.01 9.08
N GLY A 8 -24.28 -2.28 8.83
CA GLY A 8 -24.77 -3.35 7.95
C GLY A 8 -24.68 -4.75 8.55
N THR A 9 -24.42 -4.87 9.86
CA THR A 9 -24.05 -6.13 10.50
C THR A 9 -25.18 -6.88 11.18
N SER A 10 -26.32 -6.24 11.41
CA SER A 10 -27.44 -6.82 12.17
C SER A 10 -28.79 -6.34 11.63
N TRP A 11 -29.78 -7.22 11.69
CA TRP A 11 -31.17 -6.91 11.39
C TRP A 11 -31.78 -6.10 12.52
N THR A 12 -32.74 -5.24 12.17
CA THR A 12 -33.52 -4.49 13.13
C THR A 12 -34.96 -4.96 13.08
N ASN A 13 -35.61 -5.04 14.24
CA ASN A 13 -37.02 -5.38 14.33
C ASN A 13 -37.88 -4.55 13.38
N GLY A 14 -38.67 -5.22 12.56
CA GLY A 14 -39.51 -4.61 11.54
C GLY A 14 -38.86 -4.51 10.15
N ASP A 15 -37.60 -4.91 9.98
CA ASP A 15 -36.98 -5.06 8.65
C ASP A 15 -37.82 -6.02 7.80
N LYS A 16 -37.94 -5.66 6.51
CA LYS A 16 -38.74 -6.47 5.57
C LYS A 16 -37.86 -6.94 4.42
N ILE A 17 -37.99 -8.23 4.11
CA ILE A 17 -37.40 -8.87 2.93
C ILE A 17 -38.51 -9.30 1.96
N GLY A 18 -38.20 -9.28 0.66
CA GLY A 18 -39.03 -9.89 -0.37
C GLY A 18 -38.51 -11.28 -0.69
N THR A 19 -39.38 -12.29 -0.67
CA THR A 19 -38.97 -13.68 -0.86
C THR A 19 -39.68 -14.32 -2.05
N PHE A 20 -38.99 -15.29 -2.66
CA PHE A 20 -39.48 -16.08 -3.79
C PHE A 20 -39.21 -17.56 -3.52
N ALA A 21 -40.13 -18.42 -3.94
CA ALA A 21 -39.91 -19.85 -4.05
C ALA A 21 -39.91 -20.25 -5.53
N LEU A 22 -38.82 -20.81 -5.99
CA LEU A 22 -38.56 -21.13 -7.39
C LEU A 22 -38.37 -22.65 -7.53
N ASP A 23 -38.86 -23.23 -8.60
CA ASP A 23 -38.52 -24.58 -9.00
C ASP A 23 -37.01 -24.65 -9.26
N ALA A 24 -36.31 -25.59 -8.64
CA ALA A 24 -34.84 -25.60 -8.67
C ALA A 24 -34.27 -25.93 -10.06
N ASP A 25 -35.04 -26.64 -10.91
CA ASP A 25 -34.60 -27.03 -12.25
C ASP A 25 -34.89 -25.96 -13.30
N THR A 26 -36.10 -25.34 -13.21
CA THR A 26 -36.58 -24.38 -14.22
C THR A 26 -36.37 -22.93 -13.82
N SER A 27 -36.17 -22.67 -12.53
CA SER A 27 -36.15 -21.33 -11.91
C SER A 27 -37.44 -20.54 -12.04
N GLU A 28 -38.54 -21.17 -12.46
CA GLU A 28 -39.87 -20.55 -12.49
C GLU A 28 -40.50 -20.51 -11.08
N PRO A 29 -41.36 -19.53 -10.79
CA PRO A 29 -42.05 -19.47 -9.50
C PRO A 29 -42.89 -20.73 -9.23
N VAL A 30 -42.74 -21.25 -8.03
CA VAL A 30 -43.61 -22.33 -7.54
C VAL A 30 -44.88 -21.71 -6.96
N LEU A 31 -46.04 -22.06 -7.51
CA LEU A 31 -47.30 -21.41 -7.18
C LEU A 31 -47.24 -19.88 -7.39
N ASP A 32 -47.96 -19.12 -6.56
CA ASP A 32 -47.93 -17.65 -6.61
C ASP A 32 -46.90 -17.04 -5.63
N ASN A 33 -45.79 -17.73 -5.37
CA ASN A 33 -44.77 -17.36 -4.40
C ASN A 33 -43.76 -16.32 -5.00
N VAL A 34 -44.30 -15.15 -5.35
CA VAL A 34 -43.56 -14.05 -5.96
C VAL A 34 -43.59 -12.83 -5.04
N ASN A 35 -42.42 -12.30 -4.67
CA ASN A 35 -42.26 -11.10 -3.86
C ASN A 35 -43.07 -11.12 -2.54
N VAL A 36 -43.08 -12.26 -1.85
CA VAL A 36 -43.81 -12.42 -0.58
C VAL A 36 -43.04 -11.72 0.54
N PRO A 37 -43.69 -10.76 1.27
CA PRO A 37 -43.01 -10.05 2.34
C PRO A 37 -42.83 -10.92 3.60
N TYR A 38 -41.65 -10.93 4.16
CA TYR A 38 -41.37 -11.45 5.49
C TYR A 38 -40.78 -10.33 6.35
N VAL A 39 -41.16 -10.31 7.64
CA VAL A 39 -40.80 -9.26 8.60
C VAL A 39 -39.94 -9.86 9.70
N CYS A 40 -38.85 -9.18 9.99
CA CYS A 40 -37.95 -9.47 11.11
C CYS A 40 -38.68 -9.19 12.44
N ALA A 41 -38.68 -10.17 13.35
CA ALA A 41 -39.41 -10.09 14.61
C ALA A 41 -38.58 -9.51 15.77
N GLU A 42 -37.23 -9.45 15.65
CA GLU A 42 -36.31 -9.04 16.70
C GLU A 42 -35.01 -8.50 16.11
N ASP A 43 -34.25 -7.76 16.93
CA ASP A 43 -32.91 -7.29 16.55
C ASP A 43 -31.90 -8.44 16.67
N GLY A 44 -30.95 -8.54 15.71
CA GLY A 44 -29.87 -9.53 15.79
C GLY A 44 -29.23 -9.88 14.46
N GLN A 45 -28.15 -10.64 14.52
CA GLN A 45 -27.43 -11.11 13.32
C GLN A 45 -28.11 -12.33 12.68
N SER A 46 -28.68 -13.22 13.50
CA SER A 46 -29.40 -14.40 13.06
C SER A 46 -30.77 -14.37 13.68
N VAL A 47 -31.78 -14.02 12.89
CA VAL A 47 -33.13 -13.73 13.35
C VAL A 47 -34.17 -14.47 12.52
N ALA A 48 -35.34 -14.69 13.12
CA ALA A 48 -36.48 -15.27 12.42
C ALA A 48 -37.25 -14.17 11.66
N PHE A 49 -37.68 -14.50 10.46
CA PHE A 49 -38.60 -13.70 9.66
C PHE A 49 -39.95 -14.41 9.56
N THR A 50 -41.02 -13.66 9.72
CA THR A 50 -42.40 -14.18 9.67
C THR A 50 -43.20 -13.44 8.62
N SER A 51 -44.22 -14.12 8.07
CA SER A 51 -45.17 -13.54 7.10
C SER A 51 -46.62 -13.88 7.47
N GLU A 52 -47.52 -12.95 7.22
CA GLU A 52 -48.95 -13.20 7.31
C GLU A 52 -49.45 -14.13 6.18
N THR A 53 -48.71 -14.13 5.06
CA THR A 53 -49.02 -14.97 3.88
C THR A 53 -47.74 -15.74 3.51
N PRO A 54 -47.37 -16.79 4.30
CA PRO A 54 -46.13 -17.49 4.08
C PRO A 54 -46.08 -18.20 2.72
N LEU A 55 -44.83 -18.35 2.18
CA LEU A 55 -44.62 -19.13 0.97
C LEU A 55 -45.19 -20.52 1.08
N ALA A 56 -45.87 -20.97 0.03
CA ALA A 56 -46.44 -22.31 -0.06
C ALA A 56 -45.52 -23.22 -0.88
N VAL A 57 -45.36 -24.47 -0.46
CA VAL A 57 -44.64 -25.50 -1.21
C VAL A 57 -45.56 -26.69 -1.47
N GLN A 58 -45.32 -27.37 -2.59
CA GLN A 58 -46.10 -28.55 -2.97
C GLN A 58 -45.48 -29.83 -2.43
N ASP A 59 -46.32 -30.80 -2.05
CA ASP A 59 -45.91 -32.16 -1.70
C ASP A 59 -45.83 -33.03 -2.97
N ASP A 60 -44.94 -32.68 -3.88
CA ASP A 60 -44.73 -33.37 -5.15
C ASP A 60 -43.30 -33.92 -5.33
N GLY A 61 -42.49 -33.80 -4.28
CA GLY A 61 -41.11 -34.30 -4.24
C GLY A 61 -40.12 -33.49 -5.06
N LYS A 62 -40.54 -32.35 -5.62
CA LYS A 62 -39.63 -31.49 -6.39
C LYS A 62 -38.83 -30.56 -5.48
N PRO A 63 -37.54 -30.33 -5.81
CA PRO A 63 -36.74 -29.41 -5.07
C PRO A 63 -37.12 -27.94 -5.37
N VAL A 64 -37.19 -27.11 -4.32
CA VAL A 64 -37.53 -25.68 -4.38
C VAL A 64 -36.36 -24.86 -3.90
N LYS A 65 -35.97 -23.88 -4.70
CA LYS A 65 -34.94 -22.89 -4.35
C LYS A 65 -35.60 -21.66 -3.74
N PHE A 66 -35.16 -21.26 -2.54
CA PHE A 66 -35.61 -20.02 -1.91
C PHE A 66 -34.58 -18.93 -2.11
N VAL A 67 -35.03 -17.76 -2.56
CA VAL A 67 -34.23 -16.55 -2.68
C VAL A 67 -34.97 -15.38 -2.02
N ALA A 68 -34.19 -14.44 -1.48
CA ALA A 68 -34.72 -13.25 -0.85
C ALA A 68 -33.87 -12.03 -1.13
N TYR A 69 -34.43 -10.85 -0.97
CA TYR A 69 -33.73 -9.60 -1.10
C TYR A 69 -34.16 -8.58 -0.04
N TYR A 70 -33.33 -7.64 0.27
CA TYR A 70 -33.56 -6.48 1.14
C TYR A 70 -32.97 -5.22 0.50
N PRO A 71 -33.63 -4.06 0.65
CA PRO A 71 -34.89 -3.80 1.31
C PRO A 71 -36.12 -4.22 0.46
N TYR A 72 -37.20 -4.61 1.11
CA TYR A 72 -38.43 -5.00 0.43
C TYR A 72 -39.05 -3.86 -0.37
N ASN A 73 -39.41 -4.13 -1.61
CA ASN A 73 -40.15 -3.23 -2.49
C ASN A 73 -41.53 -3.85 -2.86
N ALA A 74 -42.60 -3.23 -2.37
CA ALA A 74 -43.95 -3.71 -2.61
C ALA A 74 -44.42 -3.54 -4.08
N ASP A 75 -43.81 -2.62 -4.81
CA ASP A 75 -44.18 -2.30 -6.20
C ASP A 75 -43.50 -3.23 -7.23
N MET A 76 -42.64 -4.14 -6.77
CA MET A 76 -41.93 -5.06 -7.66
C MET A 76 -42.88 -6.15 -8.18
N GLN A 77 -43.08 -6.20 -9.48
CA GLN A 77 -44.00 -7.13 -10.16
C GLN A 77 -43.28 -8.29 -10.87
N ASP A 78 -41.98 -8.17 -11.05
CA ASP A 78 -41.11 -9.16 -11.68
C ASP A 78 -39.87 -9.42 -10.82
N PHE A 79 -38.84 -10.03 -11.39
CA PHE A 79 -37.59 -10.30 -10.68
C PHE A 79 -36.60 -9.14 -10.66
N ASN A 80 -36.93 -7.99 -11.28
CA ASN A 80 -36.00 -6.89 -11.44
C ASN A 80 -36.20 -5.83 -10.35
N TYR A 81 -35.32 -5.83 -9.37
CA TYR A 81 -35.27 -4.81 -8.31
C TYR A 81 -34.55 -3.57 -8.83
N PRO A 82 -35.18 -2.38 -8.84
CA PRO A 82 -34.53 -1.13 -9.22
C PRO A 82 -33.62 -0.65 -8.09
N VAL A 83 -32.33 -0.57 -8.36
CA VAL A 83 -31.32 -0.05 -7.42
C VAL A 83 -31.11 1.44 -7.71
N SER A 84 -31.17 2.28 -6.67
CA SER A 84 -30.80 3.69 -6.72
C SER A 84 -30.06 4.08 -5.46
N ILE A 85 -28.87 4.65 -5.64
CA ILE A 85 -27.97 5.04 -4.55
C ILE A 85 -27.69 6.56 -4.50
N ALA A 86 -28.42 7.35 -5.30
CA ALA A 86 -28.20 8.80 -5.39
C ALA A 86 -28.52 9.54 -4.08
N ASP A 87 -29.60 9.14 -3.38
CA ASP A 87 -30.03 9.78 -2.12
C ASP A 87 -29.71 8.87 -0.91
N GLN A 88 -28.68 9.24 -0.17
CA GLN A 88 -28.25 8.59 1.07
C GLN A 88 -28.47 9.45 2.31
N SER A 89 -29.34 10.44 2.23
CA SER A 89 -29.68 11.38 3.32
C SER A 89 -30.23 10.71 4.56
N ASN A 90 -30.88 9.53 4.41
CA ASN A 90 -31.45 8.73 5.49
C ASN A 90 -30.49 7.68 6.09
N GLY A 91 -29.24 7.73 5.74
CA GLY A 91 -28.20 6.75 6.08
C GLY A 91 -27.83 5.88 4.88
N SER A 92 -26.58 5.44 4.83
CA SER A 92 -26.08 4.62 3.72
C SER A 92 -26.79 3.27 3.59
N THR A 93 -27.22 2.67 4.71
CA THR A 93 -27.94 1.38 4.75
C THR A 93 -29.32 1.41 4.09
N ALA A 94 -29.92 2.58 3.89
CA ALA A 94 -31.18 2.69 3.16
C ALA A 94 -31.06 2.32 1.67
N CYS A 95 -29.84 2.39 1.15
CA CYS A 95 -29.50 2.05 -0.24
C CYS A 95 -28.84 0.67 -0.36
N ASP A 96 -28.57 0.00 0.76
CA ASP A 96 -27.84 -1.26 0.77
C ASP A 96 -28.72 -2.42 0.29
N LEU A 97 -28.25 -3.11 -0.72
CA LEU A 97 -28.92 -4.26 -1.30
C LEU A 97 -28.33 -5.57 -0.77
N LEU A 98 -29.14 -6.33 -0.03
CA LEU A 98 -28.80 -7.68 0.40
C LEU A 98 -29.51 -8.74 -0.44
N TYR A 99 -28.83 -9.83 -0.72
CA TYR A 99 -29.39 -10.98 -1.42
C TYR A 99 -29.16 -12.24 -0.60
N GLY A 100 -30.26 -12.94 -0.28
CA GLY A 100 -30.28 -14.14 0.53
C GLY A 100 -30.57 -15.38 -0.30
N THR A 101 -29.80 -16.44 -0.09
CA THR A 101 -30.05 -17.76 -0.70
C THR A 101 -29.92 -18.86 0.34
N ALA A 102 -30.68 -19.94 0.17
CA ALA A 102 -30.45 -21.19 0.90
C ALA A 102 -29.21 -21.91 0.31
N SER A 103 -28.49 -22.66 1.14
CA SER A 103 -27.32 -23.43 0.71
C SER A 103 -27.67 -24.55 -0.26
N GLU A 104 -28.82 -25.15 -0.10
CA GLU A 104 -29.34 -26.27 -0.91
C GLU A 104 -30.83 -26.08 -1.23
N PRO A 105 -31.29 -26.59 -2.37
CA PRO A 105 -32.73 -26.65 -2.65
C PRO A 105 -33.45 -27.48 -1.59
N TYR A 106 -34.63 -27.01 -1.20
CA TYR A 106 -35.48 -27.68 -0.21
C TYR A 106 -36.44 -28.64 -0.89
N VAL A 107 -36.55 -29.86 -0.36
CA VAL A 107 -37.60 -30.82 -0.73
C VAL A 107 -38.55 -30.92 0.42
N TYR A 108 -39.84 -30.65 0.19
CA TYR A 108 -40.86 -30.69 1.25
C TYR A 108 -40.97 -32.09 1.85
N ASP A 109 -40.92 -32.15 3.19
CA ASP A 109 -41.16 -33.34 3.98
C ASP A 109 -42.15 -32.99 5.11
N LYS A 110 -43.25 -33.69 5.16
CA LYS A 110 -44.33 -33.47 6.15
C LYS A 110 -43.92 -33.68 7.60
N GLU A 111 -42.84 -34.41 7.82
CA GLU A 111 -42.33 -34.73 9.15
C GLU A 111 -41.21 -33.81 9.62
N SER A 112 -40.69 -32.93 8.72
CA SER A 112 -39.60 -32.00 9.03
C SER A 112 -40.10 -30.61 9.41
N ASP A 113 -39.33 -29.95 10.29
CA ASP A 113 -39.57 -28.56 10.64
C ASP A 113 -39.23 -27.67 9.41
N THR A 114 -40.10 -26.75 9.05
CA THR A 114 -40.06 -25.99 7.79
C THR A 114 -39.27 -24.68 7.88
N ASN A 115 -38.31 -24.59 8.78
CA ASN A 115 -37.45 -23.41 8.87
C ASN A 115 -36.35 -23.43 7.79
N ILE A 116 -36.42 -22.50 6.83
CA ILE A 116 -35.43 -22.35 5.78
C ILE A 116 -34.41 -21.30 6.20
N ALA A 117 -33.15 -21.71 6.32
CA ALA A 117 -32.04 -20.78 6.60
C ALA A 117 -31.57 -20.12 5.31
N LEU A 118 -31.59 -18.79 5.26
CA LEU A 118 -31.04 -17.99 4.17
C LEU A 118 -29.75 -17.27 4.62
N LYS A 119 -28.70 -17.37 3.80
CA LYS A 119 -27.47 -16.59 3.99
C LYS A 119 -27.56 -15.35 3.11
N PHE A 120 -27.52 -14.17 3.72
CA PHE A 120 -27.53 -12.90 3.01
C PHE A 120 -26.11 -12.41 2.75
N THR A 121 -25.92 -11.77 1.60
CA THR A 121 -24.69 -11.11 1.19
C THR A 121 -24.98 -9.75 0.61
N HIS A 122 -24.10 -8.76 0.84
CA HIS A 122 -24.19 -7.46 0.21
C HIS A 122 -23.92 -7.55 -1.29
N ARG A 123 -24.68 -6.82 -2.08
CA ARG A 123 -24.56 -6.82 -3.55
C ARG A 123 -23.97 -5.53 -4.11
N LEU A 124 -23.80 -4.53 -3.27
CA LEU A 124 -23.19 -3.25 -3.58
C LEU A 124 -21.83 -3.17 -2.86
N SER A 125 -21.13 -2.04 -3.02
CA SER A 125 -19.87 -1.76 -2.32
C SER A 125 -20.10 -0.65 -1.30
N LYS A 126 -19.33 -0.61 -0.22
CA LYS A 126 -19.36 0.46 0.78
C LYS A 126 -18.03 1.22 0.77
N VAL A 127 -18.10 2.55 0.79
CA VAL A 127 -16.95 3.44 0.93
C VAL A 127 -17.05 4.17 2.28
N VAL A 128 -15.95 4.18 2.99
CA VAL A 128 -15.74 4.94 4.24
C VAL A 128 -14.58 5.91 4.02
N LEU A 129 -14.81 7.21 4.20
CA LEU A 129 -13.81 8.26 4.03
C LEU A 129 -13.44 8.84 5.39
N LYS A 130 -12.16 8.81 5.72
CA LYS A 130 -11.56 9.44 6.90
C LYS A 130 -10.71 10.62 6.45
N PHE A 131 -10.98 11.80 6.97
CA PHE A 131 -10.20 13.00 6.65
C PHE A 131 -9.25 13.32 7.80
N MET A 132 -7.97 13.38 7.52
CA MET A 132 -6.90 13.51 8.50
C MET A 132 -5.84 14.50 8.03
N ASP A 133 -5.14 15.13 8.98
CA ASP A 133 -3.88 15.79 8.66
C ASP A 133 -2.76 14.76 8.45
N MET A 134 -1.56 15.23 8.13
CA MET A 134 -0.41 14.34 7.87
C MET A 134 0.10 13.64 9.13
N GLU A 135 -0.29 14.09 10.33
CA GLU A 135 -0.01 13.47 11.62
C GLU A 135 -1.13 12.51 12.07
N LYS A 136 -2.10 12.20 11.20
CA LYS A 136 -3.27 11.35 11.44
C LYS A 136 -4.29 11.94 12.43
N ASN A 137 -4.27 13.24 12.71
CA ASN A 137 -5.32 13.86 13.49
C ASN A 137 -6.56 14.10 12.62
N PRO A 138 -7.78 13.82 13.13
CA PRO A 138 -9.00 14.02 12.37
C PRO A 138 -9.20 15.48 11.95
N LEU A 139 -9.51 15.71 10.69
CA LEU A 139 -9.89 17.01 10.15
C LEU A 139 -11.41 17.13 10.02
N THR A 140 -11.92 18.33 10.29
CA THR A 140 -13.33 18.64 10.09
C THR A 140 -13.52 19.21 8.68
N VAL A 141 -14.23 18.46 7.84
CA VAL A 141 -14.56 18.86 6.46
C VAL A 141 -16.08 19.00 6.30
N SER A 142 -16.50 19.86 5.36
CA SER A 142 -17.90 20.03 4.96
C SER A 142 -18.11 19.71 3.49
N ASP A 143 -19.37 19.68 3.07
CA ASP A 143 -19.82 19.54 1.68
C ASP A 143 -19.15 18.38 0.91
N VAL A 144 -18.99 17.25 1.62
CA VAL A 144 -18.36 16.06 1.02
C VAL A 144 -19.30 15.43 0.01
N LYS A 145 -18.76 15.15 -1.18
CA LYS A 145 -19.47 14.48 -2.28
C LYS A 145 -18.57 13.46 -2.96
N ILE A 146 -19.15 12.39 -3.46
CA ILE A 146 -18.51 11.49 -4.41
C ILE A 146 -19.07 11.82 -5.79
N LEU A 147 -18.21 12.17 -6.71
CA LEU A 147 -18.56 12.70 -8.03
C LEU A 147 -18.28 11.66 -9.11
N GLY A 148 -19.07 11.73 -10.18
CA GLY A 148 -18.81 11.03 -11.44
C GLY A 148 -19.24 9.56 -11.49
N MET A 149 -19.73 8.98 -10.38
CA MET A 149 -20.12 7.56 -10.33
C MET A 149 -21.54 7.32 -10.87
N PRO A 150 -21.81 6.15 -11.48
CA PRO A 150 -23.17 5.73 -11.79
C PRO A 150 -23.94 5.47 -10.49
N VAL A 151 -25.24 5.80 -10.49
CA VAL A 151 -26.09 5.74 -9.29
C VAL A 151 -27.32 4.85 -9.45
N SER A 152 -27.52 4.23 -10.60
CA SER A 152 -28.63 3.32 -10.86
C SER A 152 -28.17 1.98 -11.40
N ALA A 153 -28.87 0.93 -11.00
CA ALA A 153 -28.67 -0.45 -11.49
C ALA A 153 -29.99 -1.24 -11.45
N ALA A 154 -30.06 -2.33 -12.18
CA ALA A 154 -31.10 -3.34 -12.06
C ALA A 154 -30.51 -4.60 -11.43
N PHE A 155 -31.16 -5.10 -10.38
CA PHE A 155 -30.79 -6.36 -9.74
C PHE A 155 -31.83 -7.42 -10.02
N ASN A 156 -31.43 -8.51 -10.66
CA ASN A 156 -32.32 -9.64 -10.93
C ASN A 156 -32.29 -10.63 -9.75
N VAL A 157 -33.37 -10.69 -8.98
CA VAL A 157 -33.46 -11.51 -7.76
C VAL A 157 -33.46 -13.02 -8.08
N GLN A 158 -33.94 -13.44 -9.24
CA GLN A 158 -33.96 -14.84 -9.66
C GLN A 158 -32.54 -15.38 -9.88
N THR A 159 -31.68 -14.57 -10.51
CA THR A 159 -30.32 -14.97 -10.91
C THR A 159 -29.24 -14.42 -9.97
N GLY A 160 -29.54 -13.39 -9.17
CA GLY A 160 -28.56 -12.67 -8.36
C GLY A 160 -27.67 -11.72 -9.17
N ALA A 161 -27.98 -11.46 -10.44
CA ALA A 161 -27.18 -10.59 -11.31
C ALA A 161 -27.50 -9.11 -11.08
N LEU A 162 -26.45 -8.28 -11.00
CA LEU A 162 -26.54 -6.82 -10.94
C LEU A 162 -26.05 -6.23 -12.28
N THR A 163 -26.85 -5.37 -12.89
CA THR A 163 -26.52 -4.67 -14.13
C THR A 163 -26.55 -3.17 -13.89
N THR A 164 -25.38 -2.52 -13.96
CA THR A 164 -25.22 -1.08 -13.75
C THR A 164 -25.70 -0.29 -14.99
N ASP A 165 -26.35 0.85 -14.76
CA ASP A 165 -26.64 1.83 -15.79
C ASP A 165 -25.54 2.91 -15.79
N ASP A 166 -24.54 2.74 -16.64
CA ASP A 166 -23.37 3.62 -16.72
C ASP A 166 -23.71 5.05 -17.20
N ASN A 167 -24.93 5.28 -17.72
CA ASN A 167 -25.38 6.59 -18.13
C ASN A 167 -26.09 7.37 -17.02
N SER A 168 -26.45 6.70 -15.92
CA SER A 168 -27.09 7.31 -14.76
C SER A 168 -26.07 7.84 -13.77
N VAL A 169 -25.40 8.94 -14.10
CA VAL A 169 -24.35 9.55 -13.27
C VAL A 169 -24.89 10.70 -12.44
N ALA A 170 -24.62 10.70 -11.14
CA ALA A 170 -24.96 11.81 -10.24
C ALA A 170 -23.97 11.90 -9.07
N ASP A 171 -24.01 13.05 -8.36
CA ASP A 171 -23.24 13.24 -7.13
C ASP A 171 -23.88 12.44 -5.98
N ILE A 172 -23.06 11.71 -5.23
CA ILE A 172 -23.48 11.02 -4.01
C ILE A 172 -23.05 11.89 -2.82
N THR A 173 -23.99 12.20 -1.92
CA THR A 173 -23.69 12.83 -0.64
C THR A 173 -23.56 11.75 0.42
N PRO A 174 -22.35 11.48 0.95
CA PRO A 174 -22.13 10.44 1.95
C PRO A 174 -22.87 10.75 3.26
N TYR A 175 -23.28 9.71 3.96
CA TYR A 175 -23.77 9.81 5.33
C TYR A 175 -22.65 10.24 6.27
N VAL A 176 -22.97 11.10 7.25
CA VAL A 176 -22.03 11.52 8.31
C VAL A 176 -22.20 10.64 9.53
N ASN A 177 -21.23 9.77 9.78
CA ASN A 177 -21.22 8.98 11.02
C ASN A 177 -20.75 9.89 12.18
N SER A 178 -21.70 10.29 13.02
CA SER A 178 -21.42 11.24 14.12
C SER A 178 -20.55 10.68 15.24
N ALA A 179 -20.40 9.35 15.34
CA ALA A 179 -19.60 8.71 16.38
C ALA A 179 -18.09 8.87 16.14
N ASN A 180 -17.67 8.90 14.88
CA ASN A 180 -16.26 8.95 14.48
C ASN A 180 -15.93 10.02 13.43
N ASN A 181 -16.93 10.79 13.01
CA ASN A 181 -16.84 11.83 11.97
C ASN A 181 -16.45 11.30 10.57
N TYR A 182 -16.62 10.01 10.30
CA TYR A 182 -16.38 9.43 8.98
C TYR A 182 -17.52 9.77 8.01
N ARG A 183 -17.24 9.65 6.72
CA ARG A 183 -18.25 9.77 5.66
C ARG A 183 -18.44 8.41 5.02
N GLU A 184 -19.65 7.91 5.05
CA GLU A 184 -20.00 6.56 4.58
C GLU A 184 -20.95 6.64 3.41
N ALA A 185 -20.71 5.88 2.36
CA ALA A 185 -21.55 5.79 1.19
C ALA A 185 -21.62 4.38 0.64
N ILE A 186 -22.78 3.96 0.18
CA ILE A 186 -22.95 2.81 -0.69
C ILE A 186 -22.73 3.27 -2.13
N ILE A 187 -21.96 2.49 -2.88
CA ILE A 187 -21.66 2.72 -4.29
C ILE A 187 -21.91 1.44 -5.10
N LEU A 188 -22.06 1.57 -6.40
CA LEU A 188 -22.14 0.42 -7.29
C LEU A 188 -20.77 -0.24 -7.46
N PRO A 189 -20.72 -1.59 -7.63
CA PRO A 189 -19.49 -2.32 -7.88
C PRO A 189 -18.99 -2.10 -9.32
N VAL A 190 -18.24 -1.03 -9.54
CA VAL A 190 -17.75 -0.58 -10.85
C VAL A 190 -16.23 -0.59 -10.93
N ALA A 191 -15.68 -0.69 -12.15
CA ALA A 191 -14.26 -0.47 -12.39
C ALA A 191 -13.86 0.96 -12.02
N LEU A 192 -12.63 1.16 -11.50
CA LEU A 192 -12.13 2.50 -11.22
C LEU A 192 -12.01 3.33 -12.52
N SER A 193 -12.22 4.63 -12.36
CA SER A 193 -12.13 5.62 -13.45
C SER A 193 -11.59 6.94 -12.89
N ASP A 194 -10.84 7.67 -13.70
CA ASP A 194 -10.35 9.02 -13.40
C ASP A 194 -11.50 10.03 -13.22
N ALA A 195 -12.71 9.68 -13.65
CA ALA A 195 -13.91 10.49 -13.42
C ALA A 195 -14.40 10.43 -11.97
N TYR A 196 -14.02 9.42 -11.19
CA TYR A 196 -14.52 9.20 -9.84
C TYR A 196 -13.68 9.97 -8.83
N LYS A 197 -14.32 10.93 -8.14
CA LYS A 197 -13.63 11.85 -7.25
C LYS A 197 -14.36 12.01 -5.92
N VAL A 198 -13.62 12.36 -4.89
CA VAL A 198 -14.14 12.89 -3.63
C VAL A 198 -13.92 14.39 -3.63
N SER A 199 -14.99 15.18 -3.55
CA SER A 199 -14.95 16.63 -3.37
C SER A 199 -15.33 16.97 -1.92
N PHE A 200 -14.65 17.94 -1.32
CA PHE A 200 -14.91 18.39 0.05
C PHE A 200 -14.43 19.82 0.27
N VAL A 201 -14.95 20.47 1.31
CA VAL A 201 -14.50 21.80 1.73
C VAL A 201 -13.71 21.72 3.03
N LEU A 202 -12.51 22.27 3.02
CA LEU A 202 -11.65 22.45 4.20
C LEU A 202 -11.14 23.91 4.21
N ASP A 203 -11.29 24.59 5.36
CA ASP A 203 -10.91 26.00 5.55
C ASP A 203 -11.49 26.96 4.48
N GLY A 204 -12.75 26.70 4.09
CA GLY A 204 -13.47 27.50 3.10
C GLY A 204 -13.03 27.30 1.65
N ARG A 205 -12.15 26.33 1.37
CA ARG A 205 -11.69 25.98 0.02
C ARG A 205 -12.21 24.60 -0.38
N THR A 206 -12.78 24.52 -1.59
CA THR A 206 -13.13 23.23 -2.19
C THR A 206 -11.87 22.52 -2.69
N ARG A 207 -11.76 21.23 -2.36
CA ARG A 207 -10.69 20.34 -2.80
C ARG A 207 -11.26 19.09 -3.40
N GLU A 208 -10.51 18.46 -4.29
CA GLU A 208 -10.87 17.18 -4.92
C GLU A 208 -9.72 16.18 -4.78
N TRP A 209 -10.08 14.93 -4.61
CA TRP A 209 -9.18 13.78 -4.69
C TRP A 209 -9.77 12.73 -5.63
N VAL A 210 -8.95 12.13 -6.51
CA VAL A 210 -9.38 11.15 -7.50
C VAL A 210 -9.12 9.74 -6.96
N PHE A 211 -10.11 8.84 -7.03
CA PHE A 211 -9.92 7.46 -6.56
C PHE A 211 -8.84 6.70 -7.34
N ALA A 212 -8.63 7.02 -8.61
CA ALA A 212 -7.58 6.41 -9.42
C ALA A 212 -6.16 6.86 -9.05
N ASP A 213 -6.02 7.95 -8.26
CA ASP A 213 -4.73 8.44 -7.73
C ASP A 213 -4.26 7.66 -6.48
N LEU A 214 -4.83 6.47 -6.24
CA LEU A 214 -4.35 5.58 -5.19
C LEU A 214 -2.96 5.04 -5.53
N ASP A 215 -2.11 4.94 -4.51
CA ASP A 215 -0.77 4.35 -4.63
C ASP A 215 -0.79 2.82 -4.85
N ILE A 216 -1.97 2.21 -4.83
CA ILE A 216 -2.17 0.77 -5.01
C ILE A 216 -3.06 0.49 -6.23
N SER A 217 -2.92 -0.69 -6.81
CA SER A 217 -3.80 -1.13 -7.90
C SER A 217 -5.15 -1.59 -7.33
N LEU A 218 -6.14 -0.72 -7.35
CA LEU A 218 -7.53 -1.05 -7.12
C LEU A 218 -8.27 -1.03 -8.47
N PRO A 219 -8.42 -2.17 -9.18
CA PRO A 219 -8.98 -2.16 -10.52
C PRO A 219 -10.48 -1.89 -10.53
N LYS A 220 -11.19 -2.24 -9.46
CA LYS A 220 -12.64 -2.06 -9.31
C LYS A 220 -13.08 -2.11 -7.86
N PHE A 221 -14.27 -1.59 -7.58
CA PHE A 221 -15.02 -1.84 -6.37
C PHE A 221 -15.79 -3.16 -6.50
N ASN A 222 -15.54 -4.11 -5.60
CA ASN A 222 -16.20 -5.42 -5.62
C ASN A 222 -17.51 -5.39 -4.84
N ALA A 223 -18.51 -6.11 -5.32
CA ALA A 223 -19.74 -6.32 -4.58
C ALA A 223 -19.47 -7.02 -3.23
N GLY A 224 -20.15 -6.59 -2.18
CA GLY A 224 -20.00 -7.13 -0.83
C GLY A 224 -18.80 -6.60 -0.07
N SER A 225 -17.97 -5.74 -0.68
CA SER A 225 -16.74 -5.25 -0.07
C SER A 225 -16.88 -3.84 0.49
N GLN A 226 -16.25 -3.57 1.62
CA GLN A 226 -16.07 -2.24 2.20
C GLN A 226 -14.67 -1.74 1.95
N TYR A 227 -14.55 -0.49 1.52
CA TYR A 227 -13.30 0.21 1.26
C TYR A 227 -13.19 1.41 2.19
N THR A 228 -12.19 1.44 3.04
CA THR A 228 -11.91 2.60 3.91
C THR A 228 -10.72 3.37 3.36
N PHE A 229 -10.95 4.64 3.04
CA PHE A 229 -9.93 5.54 2.55
C PHE A 229 -9.55 6.57 3.62
N GLY A 230 -8.26 6.62 3.96
CA GLY A 230 -7.66 7.74 4.66
C GLY A 230 -7.31 8.83 3.65
N ILE A 231 -7.92 10.00 3.78
CA ILE A 231 -7.60 11.18 2.97
C ILE A 231 -6.76 12.11 3.83
N TYR A 232 -5.45 12.09 3.57
CA TYR A 232 -4.44 12.86 4.29
C TYR A 232 -4.23 14.20 3.60
N ILE A 233 -4.33 15.29 4.35
CA ILE A 233 -4.32 16.63 3.80
C ILE A 233 -3.27 17.47 4.52
N ASP A 234 -2.39 18.10 3.74
CA ASP A 234 -1.61 19.24 4.22
C ASP A 234 -2.29 20.53 3.76
N PRO A 235 -2.96 21.25 4.67
CA PRO A 235 -3.69 22.46 4.29
C PRO A 235 -2.78 23.62 3.91
N THR A 236 -1.49 23.58 4.29
CA THR A 236 -0.51 24.64 4.02
C THR A 236 0.09 24.51 2.62
N GLU A 237 0.33 23.27 2.18
CA GLU A 237 0.94 22.96 0.88
C GLU A 237 -0.10 22.55 -0.18
N ASP A 238 -1.38 22.48 0.19
CA ASP A 238 -2.51 22.05 -0.66
C ASP A 238 -2.34 20.63 -1.23
N ILE A 239 -1.67 19.74 -0.47
CA ILE A 239 -1.40 18.36 -0.83
C ILE A 239 -2.51 17.46 -0.27
N ILE A 240 -3.01 16.56 -1.12
CA ILE A 240 -4.02 15.56 -0.77
C ILE A 240 -3.50 14.18 -1.18
N ILE A 241 -3.42 13.27 -0.22
CA ILE A 241 -3.02 11.89 -0.46
C ILE A 241 -4.15 10.98 0.00
N GLY A 242 -4.75 10.26 -0.92
CA GLY A 242 -5.72 9.21 -0.58
C GLY A 242 -5.04 7.86 -0.46
N ARG A 243 -5.45 7.07 0.52
CA ARG A 243 -4.94 5.73 0.77
C ARG A 243 -6.08 4.80 1.09
N LEU A 244 -6.00 3.59 0.60
CA LEU A 244 -6.86 2.52 1.08
C LEU A 244 -6.29 2.04 2.43
N GLU A 245 -7.08 2.18 3.50
CA GLU A 245 -6.73 1.71 4.83
C GLU A 245 -7.44 0.37 5.09
N ASP A 246 -6.79 -0.51 5.87
CA ASP A 246 -7.45 -1.71 6.38
C ASP A 246 -8.59 -1.31 7.34
N VAL A 247 -9.66 -2.08 7.31
CA VAL A 247 -10.78 -1.95 8.25
C VAL A 247 -10.73 -3.12 9.21
N ASP A 248 -10.92 -2.83 10.49
CA ASP A 248 -11.20 -3.86 11.50
C ASP A 248 -12.36 -4.73 11.04
N ALA A 249 -12.12 -6.01 10.81
CA ALA A 249 -13.12 -7.00 10.49
C ALA A 249 -13.97 -7.27 11.75
N GLY A 250 -15.03 -6.48 11.93
CA GLY A 250 -16.02 -6.73 12.96
C GLY A 250 -16.80 -8.02 12.64
N ASN A 251 -16.85 -8.94 13.58
CA ASN A 251 -17.66 -10.15 13.55
C ASN A 251 -19.13 -9.86 13.21
N SER A 252 -19.62 -10.30 12.05
CA SER A 252 -21.05 -10.25 11.76
C SER A 252 -21.51 -11.35 10.80
N SER A 253 -22.80 -11.66 10.82
CA SER A 253 -23.44 -12.70 10.00
C SER A 253 -23.55 -12.37 8.51
N ALA A 254 -23.26 -11.14 8.09
CA ALA A 254 -23.03 -10.71 6.73
C ALA A 254 -22.05 -9.53 6.75
N PRO A 255 -20.78 -9.77 7.07
CA PRO A 255 -19.79 -8.70 7.07
C PRO A 255 -19.60 -8.18 5.65
N TRP A 256 -19.34 -6.88 5.53
CA TRP A 256 -18.69 -6.35 4.35
C TRP A 256 -17.34 -7.04 4.22
N GLU A 257 -17.06 -7.63 3.08
CA GLU A 257 -15.73 -8.19 2.84
C GLU A 257 -14.74 -7.03 2.70
N ASP A 258 -13.55 -7.17 3.30
CA ASP A 258 -12.47 -6.21 3.09
C ASP A 258 -12.05 -6.26 1.61
N GLY A 259 -12.22 -5.13 0.91
CA GLY A 259 -11.89 -5.04 -0.52
C GLY A 259 -10.41 -5.11 -0.85
N SER A 260 -9.55 -5.10 0.16
CA SER A 260 -8.10 -5.21 0.01
C SER A 260 -7.59 -6.65 -0.14
N ASN A 261 -8.45 -7.69 0.07
CA ASN A 261 -8.03 -9.08 0.09
C ASN A 261 -8.78 -9.96 -0.91
N GLU A 262 -8.16 -10.27 -2.04
CA GLU A 262 -8.60 -11.42 -2.86
C GLU A 262 -8.29 -12.79 -2.18
N ASN A 263 -7.56 -12.82 -1.03
CA ASN A 263 -7.19 -14.02 -0.27
C ASN A 263 -7.13 -13.78 1.25
N GLY A 264 -8.16 -13.18 1.86
CA GLY A 264 -8.17 -12.95 3.31
C GLY A 264 -8.87 -14.05 4.08
N THR A 265 -8.16 -14.86 4.82
CA THR A 265 -8.68 -15.50 6.03
C THR A 265 -8.71 -14.43 7.12
N ALA A 266 -9.90 -13.97 7.49
CA ALA A 266 -10.09 -13.14 8.67
C ALA A 266 -9.95 -14.02 9.94
N ASP A 267 -8.72 -14.34 10.29
CA ASP A 267 -8.37 -14.74 11.65
C ASP A 267 -8.03 -13.44 12.40
N GLY A 268 -8.68 -13.18 13.55
CA GLY A 268 -8.47 -11.98 14.36
C GLY A 268 -7.05 -11.86 14.93
N LYS A 269 -6.06 -11.82 14.05
CA LYS A 269 -4.66 -11.61 14.38
C LYS A 269 -4.40 -10.13 14.63
N GLN A 270 -3.61 -9.84 15.64
CA GLN A 270 -3.08 -8.50 15.87
C GLN A 270 -2.13 -8.14 14.71
N PRO A 271 -2.07 -6.84 14.31
CA PRO A 271 -1.04 -6.38 13.38
C PRO A 271 0.35 -6.81 13.83
N ALA A 272 1.23 -7.14 12.89
CA ALA A 272 2.61 -7.51 13.19
C ALA A 272 3.28 -6.41 14.04
N GLU A 273 3.87 -6.81 15.18
CA GLU A 273 4.68 -5.88 15.98
C GLU A 273 6.04 -5.72 15.32
N TYR A 274 6.49 -4.48 15.15
CA TYR A 274 7.78 -4.17 14.55
C TYR A 274 8.41 -2.91 15.13
N HIS A 275 9.72 -2.82 14.98
CA HIS A 275 10.53 -1.67 15.39
C HIS A 275 11.21 -1.04 14.19
N LEU A 276 11.29 0.29 14.18
CA LEU A 276 11.88 1.08 13.10
C LEU A 276 13.29 1.56 13.45
N PHE A 277 14.19 1.49 12.47
CA PHE A 277 15.49 2.17 12.53
C PHE A 277 15.70 2.96 11.22
N PRO A 278 15.97 4.29 11.30
CA PRO A 278 15.91 5.10 12.53
C PRO A 278 14.52 5.04 13.17
N ALA A 279 14.43 5.24 14.50
CA ALA A 279 13.14 5.32 15.17
C ALA A 279 12.30 6.48 14.58
N ASP A 280 10.98 6.39 14.67
CA ASP A 280 10.11 7.50 14.25
C ASP A 280 10.50 8.79 15.02
N LYS A 281 10.57 9.90 14.27
CA LYS A 281 11.02 11.22 14.77
C LYS A 281 12.48 11.28 15.23
N ALA A 282 13.30 10.33 14.84
CA ALA A 282 14.73 10.38 15.15
C ALA A 282 15.37 11.62 14.51
N THR A 283 16.28 12.24 15.26
CA THR A 283 17.17 13.31 14.77
C THR A 283 18.60 12.79 14.67
N ASP A 284 19.48 13.57 14.07
CA ASP A 284 20.90 13.23 13.92
C ASP A 284 21.15 11.90 13.17
N VAL A 285 20.26 11.56 12.25
CA VAL A 285 20.37 10.39 11.37
C VAL A 285 21.42 10.64 10.29
N PHE A 286 22.20 9.65 9.92
CA PHE A 286 23.15 9.79 8.82
C PHE A 286 22.44 9.97 7.47
N ALA A 287 22.92 10.86 6.62
CA ALA A 287 22.37 11.06 5.27
C ALA A 287 22.62 9.86 4.34
N ASP A 288 23.49 8.96 4.71
CA ASP A 288 23.84 7.72 4.00
C ASP A 288 23.39 6.46 4.77
N THR A 289 22.38 6.60 5.64
CA THR A 289 21.87 5.50 6.47
C THR A 289 21.14 4.43 5.66
N GLU A 290 21.09 3.23 6.18
CA GLU A 290 20.06 2.23 5.85
C GLU A 290 18.82 2.48 6.72
N LEU A 291 17.67 2.05 6.23
CA LEU A 291 16.42 2.01 6.97
C LEU A 291 16.11 0.55 7.32
N LYS A 292 15.51 0.28 8.48
CA LYS A 292 15.27 -1.08 8.91
C LYS A 292 13.95 -1.22 9.64
N ILE A 293 13.25 -2.32 9.37
CA ILE A 293 12.05 -2.75 10.08
C ILE A 293 12.37 -4.11 10.69
N SER A 294 12.42 -4.18 12.02
CA SER A 294 12.67 -5.41 12.77
C SER A 294 11.36 -5.98 13.26
N PHE A 295 10.99 -7.17 12.82
CA PHE A 295 9.74 -7.84 13.20
C PHE A 295 9.95 -8.74 14.42
N ASP A 296 8.96 -8.76 15.32
CA ASP A 296 9.00 -9.65 16.48
C ASP A 296 8.49 -11.04 16.09
N GLY A 297 9.39 -12.01 16.11
CA GLY A 297 9.08 -13.44 16.07
C GLY A 297 9.31 -14.16 14.74
N VAL A 298 8.91 -13.64 13.58
CA VAL A 298 9.05 -14.32 12.29
C VAL A 298 9.83 -13.45 11.31
N ALA A 299 10.81 -14.06 10.63
CA ALA A 299 11.55 -13.37 9.58
C ALA A 299 10.60 -12.96 8.43
N PRO A 300 10.63 -11.69 8.00
CA PRO A 300 9.86 -11.25 6.86
C PRO A 300 10.40 -11.85 5.57
N GLU A 301 9.56 -11.89 4.53
CA GLU A 301 9.99 -12.19 3.17
C GLU A 301 10.03 -10.92 2.32
N LEU A 302 10.71 -10.97 1.21
CA LEU A 302 10.67 -9.88 0.22
C LEU A 302 9.32 -9.91 -0.50
N GLY A 303 8.60 -8.81 -0.49
CA GLY A 303 7.42 -8.64 -1.33
C GLY A 303 7.76 -8.72 -2.82
N THR A 304 6.77 -9.00 -3.64
CA THR A 304 6.92 -9.10 -5.11
C THR A 304 6.22 -7.99 -5.86
N SER A 305 5.57 -7.09 -5.15
CA SER A 305 4.84 -5.91 -5.67
C SER A 305 4.84 -4.80 -4.62
N GLY A 306 4.24 -3.66 -4.93
CA GLY A 306 4.23 -2.50 -4.05
C GLY A 306 5.53 -1.69 -4.10
N TYR A 307 5.55 -0.60 -3.35
CA TYR A 307 6.62 0.40 -3.39
C TYR A 307 7.11 0.76 -2.00
N ILE A 308 8.38 1.13 -1.90
CA ILE A 308 8.98 1.82 -0.77
C ILE A 308 9.40 3.18 -1.28
N ARG A 309 8.91 4.26 -0.65
CA ARG A 309 9.14 5.64 -1.09
C ARG A 309 9.62 6.50 0.05
N ILE A 310 10.54 7.38 -0.25
CA ILE A 310 11.05 8.39 0.68
C ILE A 310 10.72 9.78 0.14
N TYR A 311 10.10 10.59 0.98
CA TYR A 311 9.69 11.93 0.66
C TYR A 311 10.40 12.94 1.55
N ARG A 312 10.82 14.06 0.98
CA ARG A 312 11.32 15.20 1.75
C ARG A 312 10.15 15.93 2.42
N MET A 313 10.26 16.21 3.71
CA MET A 313 9.19 16.80 4.50
C MET A 313 8.78 18.20 4.04
N SER A 314 9.75 19.04 3.63
CA SER A 314 9.52 20.46 3.34
C SER A 314 8.71 20.75 2.10
N ASP A 315 8.74 19.87 1.10
CA ASP A 315 8.06 20.06 -0.21
C ASP A 315 7.33 18.80 -0.70
N HIS A 316 7.27 17.78 0.14
CA HIS A 316 6.68 16.46 -0.15
C HIS A 316 7.16 15.83 -1.46
N LYS A 317 8.34 16.27 -1.93
CA LYS A 317 8.94 15.71 -3.11
C LYS A 317 9.44 14.31 -2.83
N MET A 318 9.02 13.34 -3.63
CA MET A 318 9.58 12.01 -3.63
C MET A 318 11.06 12.10 -4.04
N VAL A 319 11.96 11.68 -3.16
CA VAL A 319 13.42 11.72 -3.37
C VAL A 319 13.96 10.34 -3.72
N ASP A 320 13.26 9.28 -3.31
CA ASP A 320 13.64 7.91 -3.63
C ASP A 320 12.43 6.99 -3.76
N GLU A 321 12.51 6.00 -4.65
CA GLU A 321 11.48 4.99 -4.86
C GLU A 321 12.13 3.64 -5.15
N ILE A 322 11.64 2.59 -4.49
CA ILE A 322 11.97 1.20 -4.75
C ILE A 322 10.69 0.47 -5.13
N ASN A 323 10.60 0.01 -6.37
CA ASN A 323 9.50 -0.79 -6.88
C ASN A 323 9.83 -2.28 -6.71
N MET A 324 9.11 -2.97 -5.83
CA MET A 324 9.36 -4.39 -5.51
C MET A 324 9.07 -5.34 -6.68
N GLY A 325 8.22 -4.91 -7.62
CA GLY A 325 7.91 -5.67 -8.85
C GLY A 325 8.92 -5.51 -9.98
N GLU A 326 9.79 -4.49 -9.91
CA GLU A 326 10.70 -4.13 -11.01
C GLU A 326 12.14 -4.58 -10.72
N ARG A 327 12.55 -5.66 -11.37
CA ARG A 327 13.89 -6.27 -11.16
C ARG A 327 14.75 -6.34 -12.42
N ARG A 328 14.37 -5.63 -13.49
CA ARG A 328 15.06 -5.68 -14.78
C ARG A 328 15.43 -4.28 -15.26
N VAL A 329 16.51 -4.24 -16.04
CA VAL A 329 16.93 -3.02 -16.75
C VAL A 329 15.83 -2.61 -17.73
N SER A 330 15.33 -1.38 -17.60
CA SER A 330 14.40 -0.79 -18.56
C SER A 330 15.16 -0.17 -19.73
N ILE A 331 14.62 -0.32 -20.93
CA ILE A 331 15.17 0.29 -22.14
C ILE A 331 14.04 1.02 -22.85
N GLU A 332 14.16 2.35 -22.98
CA GLU A 332 13.21 3.20 -23.70
C GLU A 332 13.96 4.07 -24.72
N ASP A 333 13.33 4.29 -25.87
CA ASP A 333 13.89 5.11 -26.97
C ASP A 333 15.35 4.77 -27.33
N GLY A 334 15.70 3.48 -27.24
CA GLY A 334 17.05 3.01 -27.49
C GLY A 334 18.08 3.36 -26.42
N LYS A 335 17.67 3.78 -25.23
CA LYS A 335 18.56 4.09 -24.11
C LYS A 335 18.25 3.21 -22.91
N THR A 336 19.29 2.88 -22.15
CA THR A 336 19.14 2.23 -20.86
C THR A 336 18.70 3.25 -19.84
N LEU A 337 17.55 3.00 -19.20
CA LEU A 337 17.06 3.77 -18.06
C LEU A 337 17.44 3.07 -16.77
N LEU A 338 17.67 3.84 -15.72
CA LEU A 338 17.80 3.31 -14.37
C LEU A 338 16.44 2.81 -13.91
N ASN A 339 16.41 1.60 -13.42
CA ASN A 339 15.28 1.07 -12.66
C ASN A 339 15.62 1.03 -11.17
N THR A 340 14.67 0.67 -10.34
CA THR A 340 14.80 0.69 -8.89
C THR A 340 15.82 -0.30 -8.33
N TRP A 341 16.33 -1.24 -9.15
CA TRP A 341 17.38 -2.20 -8.79
C TRP A 341 18.74 -1.82 -9.37
N MET A 342 18.87 -0.60 -9.84
CA MET A 342 20.11 -0.01 -10.34
C MET A 342 20.40 1.25 -9.57
N ASP A 343 21.64 1.43 -9.21
CA ASP A 343 22.12 2.63 -8.51
C ASP A 343 23.32 3.26 -9.23
N ILE A 344 23.60 4.49 -8.86
CA ILE A 344 24.74 5.26 -9.33
C ILE A 344 25.72 5.38 -8.18
N ILE A 345 26.85 4.69 -8.26
CA ILE A 345 27.91 4.82 -7.26
C ILE A 345 28.99 5.81 -7.69
N GLY A 346 29.54 6.47 -6.68
CA GLY A 346 30.56 7.51 -6.86
C GLY A 346 29.98 8.88 -7.19
N VAL A 347 30.83 9.85 -7.18
CA VAL A 347 30.55 11.25 -7.54
C VAL A 347 31.54 11.74 -8.55
N THR A 348 31.26 12.87 -9.20
CA THR A 348 32.32 13.58 -9.98
C THR A 348 33.25 14.32 -9.02
N PRO A 349 34.47 13.86 -8.82
CA PRO A 349 35.41 14.55 -7.94
C PRO A 349 35.70 15.97 -8.45
N LYS A 350 35.99 16.87 -7.53
CA LYS A 350 36.31 18.26 -7.85
C LYS A 350 37.48 18.33 -8.86
N GLY A 351 37.22 18.88 -10.04
CA GLY A 351 38.23 19.01 -11.11
C GLY A 351 38.32 17.80 -12.06
N SER A 352 37.49 16.77 -11.89
CA SER A 352 37.41 15.64 -12.82
C SER A 352 36.21 15.80 -13.78
N SER A 353 36.29 15.15 -14.94
CA SER A 353 35.23 15.22 -15.95
C SER A 353 34.33 13.99 -16.03
N VAL A 354 34.68 12.87 -15.40
CA VAL A 354 33.92 11.63 -15.43
C VAL A 354 34.10 10.84 -14.14
N SER A 355 33.02 10.26 -13.58
CA SER A 355 33.26 9.74 -12.27
C SER A 355 32.28 8.77 -11.68
N ARG A 356 31.08 8.71 -12.18
CA ARG A 356 30.03 7.87 -11.59
C ARG A 356 29.86 6.59 -12.41
N ARG A 357 29.37 5.54 -11.76
CA ARG A 357 29.12 4.26 -12.41
C ARG A 357 27.73 3.75 -12.07
N VAL A 358 27.04 3.21 -13.06
CA VAL A 358 25.78 2.47 -12.87
C VAL A 358 26.12 1.05 -12.42
N VAL A 359 25.48 0.59 -11.40
CA VAL A 359 25.59 -0.78 -10.88
C VAL A 359 24.21 -1.32 -10.55
N ASN A 360 24.04 -2.61 -10.66
CA ASN A 360 22.93 -3.28 -9.99
C ASN A 360 23.27 -3.42 -8.50
N TYR A 361 22.27 -3.23 -7.64
CA TYR A 361 22.44 -3.38 -6.21
C TYR A 361 21.19 -4.02 -5.59
N TYR A 362 21.27 -4.35 -4.33
CA TYR A 362 20.12 -4.85 -3.57
C TYR A 362 19.53 -3.70 -2.74
N PRO A 363 18.44 -3.07 -3.21
CA PRO A 363 17.78 -1.99 -2.45
C PRO A 363 17.09 -2.50 -1.19
N VAL A 364 16.76 -3.78 -1.16
CA VAL A 364 16.16 -4.44 0.00
C VAL A 364 16.79 -5.81 0.22
N ARG A 365 16.94 -6.20 1.49
CA ARG A 365 17.38 -7.52 1.90
C ARG A 365 16.75 -7.90 3.24
N VAL A 366 16.73 -9.18 3.53
CA VAL A 366 16.28 -9.72 4.83
C VAL A 366 17.48 -10.33 5.54
N GLU A 367 17.69 -9.94 6.79
CA GLU A 367 18.69 -10.49 7.68
C GLU A 367 18.00 -10.88 9.00
N GLU A 368 17.89 -12.18 9.29
CA GLU A 368 17.12 -12.66 10.43
C GLU A 368 15.68 -12.12 10.44
N ASN A 369 15.32 -11.31 11.40
CA ASN A 369 13.99 -10.69 11.53
C ASN A 369 13.94 -9.25 10.97
N ASP A 370 15.03 -8.79 10.37
CA ASP A 370 15.17 -7.44 9.87
C ASP A 370 14.90 -7.36 8.37
N PHE A 371 13.96 -6.51 7.99
CA PHE A 371 13.78 -6.04 6.62
C PHE A 371 14.60 -4.75 6.44
N ILE A 372 15.66 -4.82 5.67
CA ILE A 372 16.63 -3.73 5.52
C ILE A 372 16.45 -3.07 4.16
N ILE A 373 16.30 -1.76 4.17
CA ILE A 373 16.11 -0.92 3.00
C ILE A 373 17.37 -0.06 2.85
N LYS A 374 17.99 -0.12 1.70
CA LYS A 374 19.13 0.73 1.33
C LYS A 374 18.66 1.74 0.31
N PRO A 375 18.42 3.01 0.69
CA PRO A 375 18.10 4.06 -0.27
C PRO A 375 19.16 4.17 -1.36
N HIS A 376 18.77 4.59 -2.54
CA HIS A 376 19.72 4.91 -3.61
C HIS A 376 20.72 5.98 -3.12
N GLN A 377 21.93 5.90 -3.59
CA GLN A 377 22.99 6.80 -3.13
C GLN A 377 22.66 8.27 -3.43
N GLN A 378 23.03 9.14 -2.50
CA GLN A 378 22.89 10.60 -2.62
C GLN A 378 21.43 11.08 -2.77
N ARG A 379 20.45 10.30 -2.26
CA ARG A 379 19.03 10.69 -2.26
C ARG A 379 18.65 11.49 -1.01
N LEU A 380 19.39 11.32 0.08
CA LEU A 380 19.14 12.04 1.31
C LEU A 380 20.15 13.17 1.46
N ASP A 381 19.64 14.40 1.57
CA ASP A 381 20.44 15.60 1.85
C ASP A 381 20.76 15.70 3.34
N PHE A 382 21.78 16.44 3.72
CA PHE A 382 22.08 16.77 5.11
C PHE A 382 21.06 17.77 5.69
N ASP A 383 20.88 17.77 7.03
CA ASP A 383 20.00 18.67 7.79
C ASP A 383 18.55 18.73 7.25
N THR A 384 18.04 17.63 6.77
CA THR A 384 16.77 17.54 6.07
C THR A 384 15.85 16.52 6.73
N GLU A 385 14.56 16.85 6.85
CA GLU A 385 13.52 15.94 7.33
C GLU A 385 12.91 15.13 6.21
N TYR A 386 12.66 13.85 6.49
CA TYR A 386 12.05 12.89 5.58
C TYR A 386 10.91 12.12 6.24
N TYR A 387 10.01 11.59 5.41
CA TYR A 387 9.09 10.53 5.82
C TYR A 387 9.13 9.38 4.82
N VAL A 388 8.87 8.17 5.34
CA VAL A 388 8.94 6.92 4.57
C VAL A 388 7.53 6.36 4.43
N VAL A 389 7.21 5.92 3.23
CA VAL A 389 5.96 5.26 2.90
C VAL A 389 6.29 3.89 2.34
N ILE A 390 5.64 2.86 2.87
CA ILE A 390 5.84 1.46 2.46
C ILE A 390 4.49 0.82 2.21
N ASP A 391 4.26 0.38 0.98
CA ASP A 391 3.07 -0.37 0.64
C ASP A 391 3.09 -1.73 1.35
N ARG A 392 1.92 -2.21 1.75
CA ARG A 392 1.77 -3.48 2.45
C ARG A 392 2.43 -4.65 1.71
N GLU A 393 2.25 -4.67 0.38
CA GLU A 393 2.74 -5.74 -0.48
C GLU A 393 4.26 -5.71 -0.69
N ALA A 394 4.92 -4.63 -0.27
CA ALA A 394 6.37 -4.50 -0.38
C ALA A 394 7.13 -5.44 0.58
N ILE A 395 6.48 -5.87 1.66
CA ILE A 395 7.03 -6.79 2.64
C ILE A 395 6.13 -8.02 2.73
N GLY A 396 6.70 -9.21 2.51
CA GLY A 396 6.00 -10.49 2.62
C GLY A 396 5.88 -10.95 4.08
N GLN A 397 5.31 -10.11 4.94
CA GLN A 397 5.00 -10.41 6.33
C GLN A 397 3.49 -10.43 6.52
N GLU A 398 2.97 -11.56 7.00
CA GLU A 398 1.56 -11.68 7.36
C GLU A 398 1.22 -10.61 8.40
N ASP A 399 0.11 -9.91 8.20
CA ASP A 399 -0.38 -8.84 9.07
C ASP A 399 0.49 -7.55 9.14
N PHE A 400 1.44 -7.36 8.22
CA PHE A 400 2.11 -6.07 8.07
C PHE A 400 1.15 -5.05 7.43
N PRO A 401 0.79 -3.96 8.14
CA PRO A 401 -0.24 -3.04 7.66
C PRO A 401 0.26 -2.04 6.60
N GLY A 402 1.55 -2.06 6.25
CA GLY A 402 2.21 -0.97 5.53
C GLY A 402 2.59 0.20 6.46
N ILE A 403 3.33 1.17 5.94
CA ILE A 403 3.69 2.41 6.64
C ILE A 403 3.25 3.58 5.78
N TYR A 404 2.32 4.38 6.27
CA TYR A 404 1.66 5.43 5.49
C TYR A 404 1.66 6.78 6.18
N GLY A 405 1.39 7.84 5.40
CA GLY A 405 1.41 9.21 5.91
C GLY A 405 2.78 9.57 6.49
N ARG A 406 2.79 10.15 7.68
CA ARG A 406 4.01 10.50 8.45
C ARG A 406 4.22 9.56 9.65
N ALA A 407 3.86 8.29 9.52
CA ALA A 407 4.03 7.30 10.59
C ALA A 407 5.49 6.92 10.82
N TRP A 408 6.36 7.23 9.87
CA TRP A 408 7.81 7.05 10.01
C TRP A 408 8.54 8.26 9.46
N THR A 409 9.05 9.08 10.36
CA THR A 409 9.77 10.31 10.04
C THR A 409 11.15 10.30 10.67
N PHE A 410 12.11 10.99 10.06
CA PHE A 410 13.42 11.21 10.63
C PHE A 410 14.08 12.48 10.06
N LYS A 411 15.06 13.00 10.77
CA LYS A 411 15.86 14.13 10.31
C LYS A 411 17.33 13.75 10.20
N THR A 412 17.93 14.02 9.05
CA THR A 412 19.36 13.81 8.85
C THR A 412 20.18 14.86 9.58
N LYS A 413 21.37 14.45 10.03
CA LYS A 413 22.33 15.37 10.68
C LYS A 413 22.89 16.41 9.70
N PRO A 414 23.39 17.54 10.18
CA PRO A 414 24.15 18.49 9.37
C PRO A 414 25.36 17.83 8.70
N ALA A 415 25.80 18.43 7.59
CA ALA A 415 27.02 17.98 6.92
C ALA A 415 28.22 18.01 7.91
N PRO A 416 29.02 16.94 7.96
CA PRO A 416 30.12 16.87 8.89
C PRO A 416 31.17 17.92 8.59
N GLN A 417 31.74 18.47 9.64
CA GLN A 417 32.95 19.33 9.54
C GLN A 417 34.18 18.42 9.61
N ILE A 418 34.93 18.38 8.53
CA ILE A 418 36.15 17.56 8.41
C ILE A 418 37.32 18.46 8.12
N ASP A 419 38.21 18.61 9.11
CA ASP A 419 39.31 19.55 9.07
C ASP A 419 40.63 18.90 8.65
N GLY A 420 41.45 19.64 7.85
CA GLY A 420 42.80 19.26 7.46
C GLY A 420 43.86 19.57 8.51
N PRO A 421 45.17 19.28 8.28
CA PRO A 421 45.75 18.83 7.00
C PRO A 421 45.58 17.34 6.70
N GLU A 422 45.30 16.51 7.69
CA GLU A 422 44.93 15.10 7.51
C GLU A 422 43.45 14.96 7.83
N TYR A 423 42.63 14.71 6.80
CA TYR A 423 41.20 14.56 6.94
C TYR A 423 40.89 13.19 7.52
N ASN A 424 40.56 13.15 8.81
CA ASN A 424 40.15 11.92 9.53
C ASN A 424 38.63 11.80 9.53
N VAL A 425 38.11 10.78 8.87
CA VAL A 425 36.69 10.52 8.72
C VAL A 425 36.35 9.21 9.42
N ARG A 426 35.43 9.24 10.38
CA ARG A 426 34.97 8.06 11.09
C ARG A 426 33.66 7.56 10.50
N ILE A 427 33.58 6.25 10.30
CA ILE A 427 32.42 5.53 9.78
C ILE A 427 31.96 4.51 10.84
N SER A 428 30.67 4.51 11.16
CA SER A 428 30.11 3.62 12.17
C SER A 428 28.63 3.37 11.92
N HIS A 429 28.20 2.11 12.11
CA HIS A 429 26.79 1.71 12.10
C HIS A 429 26.15 1.89 13.48
N THR A 430 26.92 2.03 14.55
CA THR A 430 26.44 1.97 15.94
C THR A 430 26.66 3.25 16.73
N ASP A 431 27.62 4.10 16.32
CA ASP A 431 27.94 5.34 17.02
C ASP A 431 27.46 6.57 16.25
N ALA A 432 26.39 7.18 16.72
CA ALA A 432 25.84 8.40 16.13
C ALA A 432 26.82 9.59 16.12
N ALA A 433 27.93 9.56 16.89
CA ALA A 433 28.97 10.57 16.84
C ALA A 433 29.94 10.41 15.66
N ALA A 434 29.85 9.33 14.88
CA ALA A 434 30.61 9.17 13.63
C ALA A 434 30.18 10.19 12.57
N HIS A 435 30.96 10.33 11.52
CA HIS A 435 30.68 11.26 10.43
C HIS A 435 29.70 10.65 9.42
N PHE A 436 29.85 9.35 9.10
CA PHE A 436 29.08 8.63 8.10
C PHE A 436 28.66 7.25 8.58
N TYR A 437 27.61 6.73 7.96
CA TYR A 437 27.16 5.35 8.13
C TYR A 437 27.91 4.39 7.19
N THR A 438 28.15 4.82 5.93
CA THR A 438 28.80 4.02 4.90
C THR A 438 30.19 4.54 4.53
N LEU A 439 31.07 3.65 4.10
CA LEU A 439 32.39 4.02 3.59
C LEU A 439 32.27 4.75 2.24
N GLN A 440 31.37 4.31 1.35
CA GLN A 440 31.16 4.97 0.06
C GLN A 440 30.62 6.40 0.23
N GLY A 441 29.67 6.61 1.14
CA GLY A 441 29.15 7.96 1.45
C GLY A 441 30.25 8.90 1.94
N ALA A 442 31.14 8.42 2.80
CA ALA A 442 32.29 9.16 3.27
C ALA A 442 33.28 9.51 2.13
N ILE A 443 33.58 8.57 1.27
CA ILE A 443 34.44 8.74 0.09
C ILE A 443 33.86 9.79 -0.85
N ASP A 444 32.55 9.66 -1.16
CA ASP A 444 31.85 10.57 -2.06
C ASP A 444 31.81 12.00 -1.52
N PHE A 445 31.54 12.16 -0.22
CA PHE A 445 31.58 13.47 0.42
C PHE A 445 32.97 14.14 0.32
N CYS A 446 34.01 13.38 0.63
CA CYS A 446 35.37 13.90 0.57
C CYS A 446 35.81 14.24 -0.87
N ALA A 447 35.35 13.44 -1.86
CA ALA A 447 35.67 13.69 -3.26
C ALA A 447 35.15 15.03 -3.78
N VAL A 448 34.05 15.53 -3.21
CA VAL A 448 33.45 16.83 -3.58
C VAL A 448 33.94 17.97 -2.70
N ASN A 449 34.15 17.73 -1.40
CA ASN A 449 34.36 18.78 -0.41
C ASN A 449 35.80 18.98 0.04
N VAL A 450 36.70 18.02 -0.23
CA VAL A 450 38.08 18.03 0.21
C VAL A 450 39.01 18.09 -1.02
N ASP A 451 40.23 18.65 -0.84
CA ASP A 451 41.23 18.61 -1.89
C ASP A 451 41.61 17.16 -2.23
N LEU A 452 41.55 16.80 -3.51
CA LEU A 452 41.82 15.44 -3.98
C LEU A 452 43.23 14.95 -3.65
N ASN A 453 44.21 15.86 -3.54
CA ASN A 453 45.60 15.55 -3.22
C ASN A 453 45.88 15.51 -1.71
N ALA A 454 44.93 15.96 -0.88
CA ALA A 454 45.10 15.89 0.55
C ALA A 454 45.02 14.44 1.06
N GLN A 455 45.71 14.14 2.16
CA GLN A 455 45.63 12.85 2.82
C GLN A 455 44.25 12.68 3.47
N LYS A 456 43.53 11.63 3.12
CA LYS A 456 42.24 11.25 3.69
C LYS A 456 42.38 9.91 4.40
N ILE A 457 41.94 9.86 5.65
CA ILE A 457 41.96 8.65 6.48
C ILE A 457 40.53 8.29 6.87
N PHE A 458 40.01 7.23 6.29
CA PHE A 458 38.73 6.67 6.61
C PHE A 458 38.90 5.58 7.68
N ARG A 459 38.30 5.76 8.85
CA ARG A 459 38.35 4.82 9.99
C ARG A 459 37.00 4.18 10.16
N LEU A 460 36.94 2.86 9.97
CA LEU A 460 35.76 2.06 10.17
C LEU A 460 35.79 1.50 11.59
N ASP A 461 34.67 1.65 12.30
CA ASP A 461 34.42 0.93 13.54
C ASP A 461 34.16 -0.57 13.24
N ASP A 462 34.25 -1.44 14.25
CA ASP A 462 34.01 -2.86 14.10
C ASP A 462 32.60 -3.12 13.55
N GLY A 463 32.51 -3.99 12.55
CA GLY A 463 31.23 -4.30 11.90
C GLY A 463 31.37 -4.84 10.48
N ILE A 464 30.23 -5.20 9.92
CA ILE A 464 30.10 -5.65 8.53
C ILE A 464 29.50 -4.52 7.70
N TYR A 465 30.23 -4.10 6.66
CA TYR A 465 29.84 -3.06 5.72
C TYR A 465 29.44 -3.72 4.39
N GLN A 466 28.13 -3.81 4.15
CA GLN A 466 27.52 -4.44 2.95
C GLN A 466 27.48 -3.44 1.80
N GLU A 467 28.65 -3.13 1.19
CA GLU A 467 28.72 -2.10 0.17
C GLU A 467 29.81 -2.36 -0.88
N MET A 468 29.56 -1.90 -2.10
CA MET A 468 30.59 -1.77 -3.13
C MET A 468 31.30 -0.43 -2.98
N ILE A 469 32.63 -0.45 -3.08
CA ILE A 469 33.45 0.74 -2.99
C ILE A 469 33.96 1.13 -4.39
N TYR A 470 33.67 2.35 -4.78
CA TYR A 470 34.07 2.90 -6.06
C TYR A 470 34.90 4.17 -5.87
N LEU A 471 36.15 4.11 -6.32
CA LEU A 471 37.12 5.19 -6.27
C LEU A 471 37.56 5.52 -7.70
N ARG A 472 37.36 6.75 -8.13
CA ARG A 472 37.85 7.22 -9.42
C ARG A 472 38.51 8.60 -9.31
N ASP A 473 39.67 8.75 -9.92
CA ASP A 473 40.44 9.99 -9.93
C ASP A 473 40.66 10.59 -8.52
N GLN A 474 40.88 9.71 -7.53
CA GLN A 474 41.10 10.08 -6.14
C GLN A 474 42.41 9.49 -5.64
N SER A 475 43.17 10.28 -4.88
CA SER A 475 44.50 9.89 -4.39
C SER A 475 44.67 10.16 -2.91
N ASN A 476 45.74 9.60 -2.33
CA ASN A 476 46.15 9.78 -0.94
C ASN A 476 45.02 9.37 0.06
N ILE A 477 44.51 8.17 -0.12
CA ILE A 477 43.45 7.59 0.72
C ILE A 477 44.00 6.42 1.52
N THR A 478 43.74 6.42 2.83
CA THR A 478 43.95 5.26 3.69
C THR A 478 42.64 4.85 4.33
N ILE A 479 42.24 3.62 4.11
CA ILE A 479 41.05 3.00 4.72
C ILE A 479 41.53 2.07 5.83
N LYS A 480 41.08 2.29 7.07
CA LYS A 480 41.58 1.60 8.27
C LYS A 480 40.44 0.95 9.03
N GLY A 481 40.61 -0.31 9.33
CA GLY A 481 39.83 -1.05 10.31
C GLY A 481 40.47 -1.10 11.70
N ASN A 482 40.20 -2.15 12.44
CA ASN A 482 40.66 -2.35 13.81
C ASN A 482 42.13 -2.86 13.86
N PRO A 483 43.09 -2.09 14.42
CA PRO A 483 44.48 -2.50 14.48
C PRO A 483 44.74 -3.70 15.43
N GLY A 484 43.81 -4.00 16.32
CA GLY A 484 43.90 -5.13 17.24
C GLY A 484 43.31 -6.43 16.70
N ASP A 485 42.39 -6.33 15.73
CA ASP A 485 41.71 -7.47 15.10
C ASP A 485 41.30 -7.11 13.67
N ASN A 486 42.02 -7.59 12.68
CA ASN A 486 41.74 -7.31 11.27
C ASN A 486 40.48 -8.03 10.75
N THR A 487 39.87 -8.91 11.52
CA THR A 487 38.60 -9.59 11.18
C THR A 487 37.38 -8.86 11.74
N ALA A 488 37.59 -7.90 12.65
CA ALA A 488 36.50 -7.14 13.26
C ALA A 488 35.82 -6.16 12.28
N VAL A 489 36.51 -5.75 11.22
CA VAL A 489 35.96 -4.91 10.16
C VAL A 489 35.95 -5.68 8.84
N ASN A 490 34.77 -5.92 8.32
CA ASN A 490 34.55 -6.64 7.07
C ASN A 490 33.78 -5.79 6.06
N VAL A 491 34.40 -5.49 4.91
CA VAL A 491 33.76 -4.80 3.79
C VAL A 491 33.44 -5.85 2.72
N GLN A 492 32.16 -6.13 2.54
CA GLN A 492 31.71 -7.20 1.65
C GLN A 492 30.50 -6.79 0.82
N TYR A 493 30.34 -7.41 -0.34
CA TYR A 493 29.16 -7.27 -1.19
C TYR A 493 29.03 -8.49 -2.11
N ASP A 494 27.82 -8.98 -2.28
CA ASP A 494 27.54 -10.02 -3.28
C ASP A 494 27.50 -9.42 -4.68
N ASN A 495 28.68 -9.24 -5.26
CA ASN A 495 28.87 -8.68 -6.59
C ASN A 495 29.10 -9.79 -7.62
N SER A 496 28.13 -10.69 -7.75
CA SER A 496 28.21 -11.82 -8.68
C SER A 496 28.06 -11.38 -10.15
N ASN A 497 28.41 -12.27 -11.07
CA ASN A 497 28.16 -12.06 -12.51
C ASN A 497 26.69 -11.89 -12.85
N ASP A 498 25.80 -12.53 -12.08
CA ASP A 498 24.36 -12.48 -12.31
C ASP A 498 23.80 -11.10 -12.01
N ILE A 499 24.47 -10.36 -11.13
CA ILE A 499 24.08 -9.01 -10.71
C ILE A 499 24.72 -7.95 -11.59
N ASN A 500 26.03 -7.94 -11.74
CA ASN A 500 26.77 -6.85 -12.40
C ASN A 500 27.54 -7.27 -13.67
N GLY A 501 27.47 -8.54 -14.07
CA GLY A 501 28.19 -9.04 -15.24
C GLY A 501 27.71 -8.49 -16.59
N GLY A 502 26.51 -7.94 -16.66
CA GLY A 502 25.90 -7.38 -17.87
C GLY A 502 26.03 -5.87 -18.02
N ILE A 503 26.51 -5.16 -17.01
CA ILE A 503 26.64 -3.70 -17.04
C ILE A 503 28.09 -3.34 -17.34
N GLY A 504 28.34 -2.78 -18.53
CA GLY A 504 29.65 -2.41 -19.00
C GLY A 504 30.35 -1.41 -18.08
N GLY A 505 31.59 -1.72 -17.71
CA GLY A 505 32.41 -0.78 -16.97
C GLY A 505 32.70 0.48 -17.80
N GLY A 506 32.30 1.63 -17.28
CA GLY A 506 32.72 2.91 -17.86
C GLY A 506 31.64 3.66 -18.65
N THR A 507 30.39 3.29 -18.54
CA THR A 507 29.32 4.11 -19.11
C THR A 507 29.24 5.42 -18.33
N ASN A 508 29.40 6.53 -19.02
CA ASN A 508 29.14 7.85 -18.47
C ASN A 508 27.64 7.97 -18.25
N ILE A 509 27.21 8.10 -17.01
CA ILE A 509 25.79 8.15 -16.67
C ILE A 509 25.09 9.46 -17.08
N ASP A 510 25.84 10.52 -17.30
CA ASP A 510 25.29 11.76 -17.84
C ASP A 510 24.83 11.60 -19.30
N GLN A 511 25.20 10.47 -19.90
CA GLN A 511 24.74 10.03 -21.22
C GLN A 511 24.47 8.54 -21.16
N PHE A 512 23.20 8.14 -21.03
CA PHE A 512 22.82 6.75 -21.18
C PHE A 512 23.28 6.25 -22.56
N ALA A 513 24.05 5.16 -22.56
CA ALA A 513 24.54 4.60 -23.79
C ALA A 513 23.36 4.12 -24.67
N PRO A 514 23.43 4.29 -25.99
CA PRO A 514 22.46 3.65 -26.89
C PRO A 514 22.39 2.15 -26.65
N VAL A 515 21.21 1.54 -26.87
CA VAL A 515 21.04 0.07 -26.80
C VAL A 515 22.11 -0.63 -27.63
N GLY A 516 22.75 -1.65 -27.07
CA GLY A 516 23.80 -2.42 -27.72
C GLY A 516 25.22 -1.93 -27.43
N THR A 517 25.40 -0.80 -26.75
CA THR A 517 26.72 -0.33 -26.30
C THR A 517 27.06 -0.74 -24.88
N ILE A 518 26.12 -1.34 -24.15
CA ILE A 518 26.36 -1.92 -22.82
C ILE A 518 27.10 -3.24 -23.03
N VAL A 519 28.41 -3.21 -22.91
CA VAL A 519 29.24 -4.41 -22.97
C VAL A 519 29.31 -5.02 -21.58
N PRO A 520 29.07 -6.33 -21.40
CA PRO A 520 29.30 -7.01 -20.14
C PRO A 520 30.74 -6.75 -19.67
N SER A 521 30.89 -6.13 -18.51
CA SER A 521 32.23 -5.90 -17.98
C SER A 521 32.73 -7.14 -17.28
N SER A 522 33.88 -7.64 -17.70
CA SER A 522 34.60 -8.69 -16.99
C SER A 522 35.14 -8.24 -15.63
N GLY A 523 35.01 -6.96 -15.30
CA GLY A 523 35.50 -6.34 -14.04
C GLY A 523 34.43 -6.15 -12.96
N GLY A 524 33.22 -6.64 -13.15
CA GLY A 524 32.08 -6.41 -12.24
C GLY A 524 32.06 -7.25 -10.95
N ARG A 525 33.11 -7.98 -10.62
CA ARG A 525 33.13 -8.91 -9.46
C ARG A 525 33.87 -8.39 -8.24
N SER A 526 34.35 -7.17 -8.27
CA SER A 526 35.16 -6.64 -7.16
C SER A 526 34.30 -5.88 -6.18
N VAL A 527 34.51 -6.08 -4.90
CA VAL A 527 33.96 -5.25 -3.82
C VAL A 527 34.52 -3.83 -3.90
N VAL A 528 35.81 -3.70 -4.24
CA VAL A 528 36.48 -2.41 -4.42
C VAL A 528 36.86 -2.23 -5.88
N ILE A 529 36.42 -1.13 -6.46
CA ILE A 529 36.68 -0.75 -7.85
C ILE A 529 37.52 0.55 -7.88
N LEU A 530 38.75 0.45 -8.39
CA LEU A 530 39.63 1.58 -8.58
C LEU A 530 39.70 1.93 -10.07
N GLN A 531 39.42 3.16 -10.43
CA GLN A 531 39.46 3.64 -11.82
C GLN A 531 40.13 5.02 -11.99
N GLY A 532 40.43 5.35 -13.23
CA GLY A 532 41.08 6.63 -13.57
C GLY A 532 42.48 6.76 -12.99
N ASN A 533 42.84 7.97 -12.56
CA ASN A 533 44.14 8.29 -11.97
C ASN A 533 44.10 8.15 -10.43
N SER A 534 43.59 7.05 -9.92
CA SER A 534 43.57 6.78 -8.47
C SER A 534 44.93 6.24 -8.03
N GLU A 535 45.65 6.99 -7.17
CA GLU A 535 46.98 6.68 -6.70
C GLU A 535 47.08 6.74 -5.17
N HIS A 536 48.05 6.02 -4.59
CA HIS A 536 48.29 6.02 -3.14
C HIS A 536 47.08 5.63 -2.31
N ILE A 537 46.39 4.56 -2.74
CA ILE A 537 45.24 3.96 -2.00
C ILE A 537 45.81 2.84 -1.11
N ARG A 538 45.48 2.89 0.17
CA ARG A 538 45.95 1.94 1.19
C ARG A 538 44.80 1.39 2.03
N PHE A 539 44.81 0.09 2.25
CA PHE A 539 43.89 -0.61 3.13
C PHE A 539 44.70 -1.21 4.31
N GLU A 540 44.24 -0.99 5.53
CA GLU A 540 44.88 -1.43 6.76
C GLU A 540 43.87 -2.06 7.73
N ASN A 541 44.21 -3.23 8.28
CA ASN A 541 43.52 -3.86 9.40
C ASN A 541 41.99 -4.08 9.17
N LEU A 542 41.63 -4.56 7.98
CA LEU A 542 40.26 -4.94 7.60
C LEU A 542 40.28 -6.14 6.63
N THR A 543 39.13 -6.83 6.51
CA THR A 543 38.90 -7.94 5.57
C THR A 543 37.81 -7.61 4.56
#